data_0f04fb0848ad6042b71c1a68ae2c7256
#
_entry.id   0f04fb0848ad6042b71c1a68ae2c7256
#
_cell.length_a   1.000
_cell.length_b   1.000
_cell.length_c   1.000
_cell.angle_alpha   90.00
_cell.angle_beta   90.00
_cell.angle_gamma   90.00
#
_symmetry.space_group_name_H-M   'P 1'
#
loop_
_entity.id
_entity.type
_entity.pdbx_description
1 polymer ?
#
loop_
_entity_poly.entity_id
_entity_poly.type
_entity_poly.pdbx_seq_one_letter_code
_entity_poly.pdbx_strand_id
1 'polypeptide(L)'
;MGLSRSGYYKWIKRKGTLNRYQNDRLLLSNMIKGYHSKHKTWGYRHIASEIRKDIGWIFSDNLCHKCCKLLKIRSKARKPPKKAGEESIKYPNIVWNNWKTSRPFEIIVTDTTIFHNKNKAYDLNLYIDVFNNEIVAYDLADSKHGANPSNHIRALKNLLKAKIKRVYKDLETIIHSDQGVIYSSMVFTNTHKDYNIKRSMSRAGTPTDNPIIESLNGWIKEEMIIDFNLSKTDDVHKTVKEYINYYNNERLAYSLKYKSPVQYRTELSFK
;
A
#
# COMPACT_ATOMS: atom_id res chain seq x y z
N MET A 1 -28.72 -36.96 -41.83
CA MET A 1 -27.37 -36.44 -41.98
C MET A 1 -26.52 -37.41 -42.79
N GLY A 2 -26.18 -37.07 -44.06
CA GLY A 2 -25.40 -37.95 -44.95
C GLY A 2 -23.92 -37.89 -44.61
N LEU A 3 -23.46 -38.74 -43.71
CA LEU A 3 -22.04 -38.91 -43.46
C LEU A 3 -21.38 -39.69 -44.63
N SER A 4 -20.34 -39.10 -45.26
CA SER A 4 -19.58 -39.74 -46.28
C SER A 4 -18.89 -40.99 -45.73
N ARG A 5 -19.07 -42.14 -46.36
CA ARG A 5 -18.46 -43.43 -45.96
C ARG A 5 -16.94 -43.34 -45.87
N SER A 6 -16.30 -42.66 -46.80
CA SER A 6 -14.85 -42.43 -46.79
C SER A 6 -14.41 -41.52 -45.63
N GLY A 7 -15.24 -40.52 -45.25
CA GLY A 7 -14.95 -39.65 -44.09
C GLY A 7 -15.03 -40.43 -42.77
N TYR A 8 -15.98 -41.36 -42.63
CA TYR A 8 -16.11 -42.21 -41.47
C TYR A 8 -14.90 -43.12 -41.24
N TYR A 9 -14.45 -43.82 -42.29
CA TYR A 9 -13.27 -44.67 -42.19
C TYR A 9 -11.98 -43.90 -41.94
N LYS A 10 -11.82 -42.71 -42.54
CA LYS A 10 -10.71 -41.78 -42.23
C LYS A 10 -10.75 -41.30 -40.76
N TRP A 11 -11.93 -41.09 -40.19
CA TRP A 11 -12.09 -40.70 -38.79
C TRP A 11 -11.75 -41.87 -37.86
N ILE A 12 -12.26 -43.11 -38.14
CA ILE A 12 -11.90 -44.32 -37.37
C ILE A 12 -10.41 -44.54 -37.34
N LYS A 13 -9.73 -44.44 -38.50
CA LYS A 13 -8.26 -44.62 -38.61
C LYS A 13 -7.47 -43.61 -37.80
N ARG A 14 -8.03 -42.41 -37.55
CA ARG A 14 -7.40 -41.35 -36.73
C ARG A 14 -7.84 -41.39 -35.27
N LYS A 15 -8.86 -42.16 -34.94
CA LYS A 15 -9.37 -42.29 -33.59
C LYS A 15 -8.28 -42.87 -32.69
N GLY A 16 -7.85 -42.12 -31.66
CA GLY A 16 -6.80 -42.56 -30.74
C GLY A 16 -5.39 -42.13 -31.14
N THR A 17 -5.19 -41.57 -32.34
CA THR A 17 -3.89 -40.99 -32.70
C THR A 17 -3.92 -39.46 -32.51
N LEU A 18 -2.89 -38.97 -31.83
CA LEU A 18 -2.73 -37.50 -31.67
C LEU A 18 -2.37 -36.89 -33.02
N ASN A 19 -3.03 -35.82 -33.40
CA ASN A 19 -2.61 -35.04 -34.57
C ASN A 19 -1.36 -34.19 -34.22
N ARG A 20 -0.69 -33.65 -35.26
CA ARG A 20 0.52 -32.85 -35.09
C ARG A 20 0.35 -31.74 -34.04
N TYR A 21 -0.74 -30.98 -34.07
CA TYR A 21 -1.01 -29.90 -33.11
C TYR A 21 -1.18 -30.41 -31.69
N GLN A 22 -1.76 -31.58 -31.51
CA GLN A 22 -1.92 -32.19 -30.18
C GLN A 22 -0.58 -32.67 -29.63
N ASN A 23 0.25 -33.28 -30.47
CA ASN A 23 1.62 -33.67 -30.11
C ASN A 23 2.47 -32.45 -29.74
N ASP A 24 2.44 -31.40 -30.56
CA ASP A 24 3.17 -30.16 -30.29
C ASP A 24 2.76 -29.54 -28.96
N ARG A 25 1.44 -29.52 -28.66
CA ARG A 25 0.96 -29.03 -27.38
C ARG A 25 1.39 -29.88 -26.20
N LEU A 26 1.41 -31.19 -26.35
CA LEU A 26 1.86 -32.11 -25.31
C LEU A 26 3.37 -31.91 -25.01
N LEU A 27 4.20 -31.87 -26.05
CA LEU A 27 5.63 -31.59 -25.92
C LEU A 27 5.88 -30.26 -25.26
N LEU A 28 5.24 -29.20 -25.77
CA LEU A 28 5.37 -27.85 -25.19
C LEU A 28 4.89 -27.80 -23.72
N SER A 29 3.81 -28.52 -23.40
CA SER A 29 3.29 -28.61 -22.03
C SER A 29 4.29 -29.24 -21.06
N ASN A 30 4.99 -30.30 -21.50
CA ASN A 30 5.99 -30.95 -20.67
C ASN A 30 7.21 -30.03 -20.45
N MET A 31 7.65 -29.32 -21.48
CA MET A 31 8.72 -28.32 -21.38
C MET A 31 8.33 -27.20 -20.41
N ILE A 32 7.13 -26.64 -20.56
CA ILE A 32 6.61 -25.59 -19.67
C ILE A 32 6.64 -26.04 -18.21
N LYS A 33 6.22 -27.28 -17.91
CA LYS A 33 6.30 -27.83 -16.55
C LYS A 33 7.76 -27.86 -16.03
N GLY A 34 8.70 -28.29 -16.85
CA GLY A 34 10.13 -28.35 -16.51
C GLY A 34 10.70 -26.97 -16.17
N TYR A 35 10.48 -25.98 -17.04
CA TYR A 35 10.95 -24.60 -16.80
C TYR A 35 10.25 -23.96 -15.59
N HIS A 36 8.96 -24.15 -15.45
CA HIS A 36 8.23 -23.57 -14.32
C HIS A 36 8.58 -24.21 -12.98
N SER A 37 8.95 -25.48 -12.94
CA SER A 37 9.42 -26.13 -11.70
C SER A 37 10.72 -25.51 -11.19
N LYS A 38 11.62 -25.12 -12.10
CA LYS A 38 12.88 -24.44 -11.78
C LYS A 38 12.67 -22.97 -11.44
N HIS A 39 11.81 -22.29 -12.19
CA HIS A 39 11.61 -20.82 -12.11
C HIS A 39 10.12 -20.44 -11.96
N LYS A 40 9.59 -20.59 -10.76
CA LYS A 40 8.17 -20.35 -10.45
C LYS A 40 7.68 -18.90 -10.68
N THR A 41 8.60 -17.95 -10.79
CA THR A 41 8.29 -16.53 -11.05
C THR A 41 8.15 -16.20 -12.53
N TRP A 42 8.57 -17.10 -13.42
CA TRP A 42 8.52 -16.84 -14.86
C TRP A 42 7.09 -16.88 -15.40
N GLY A 43 6.74 -15.88 -16.19
CA GLY A 43 5.48 -15.83 -16.94
C GLY A 43 5.62 -16.58 -18.28
N TYR A 44 4.49 -16.85 -18.95
CA TYR A 44 4.46 -17.60 -20.20
C TYR A 44 5.34 -17.02 -21.30
N ARG A 45 5.53 -15.68 -21.39
CA ARG A 45 6.40 -15.05 -22.39
C ARG A 45 7.86 -15.36 -22.13
N HIS A 46 8.31 -15.32 -20.88
CA HIS A 46 9.67 -15.67 -20.49
C HIS A 46 9.94 -17.15 -20.76
N ILE A 47 9.03 -18.03 -20.32
CA ILE A 47 9.13 -19.48 -20.60
C ILE A 47 9.18 -19.74 -22.10
N ALA A 48 8.35 -19.08 -22.91
CA ALA A 48 8.35 -19.23 -24.35
C ALA A 48 9.68 -18.77 -24.99
N SER A 49 10.25 -17.68 -24.49
CA SER A 49 11.53 -17.16 -24.96
C SER A 49 12.68 -18.14 -24.68
N GLU A 50 12.75 -18.69 -23.47
CA GLU A 50 13.80 -19.65 -23.10
C GLU A 50 13.67 -20.97 -23.87
N ILE A 51 12.45 -21.50 -24.04
CA ILE A 51 12.26 -22.72 -24.86
C ILE A 51 12.70 -22.49 -26.30
N ARG A 52 12.37 -21.33 -26.91
CA ARG A 52 12.84 -21.00 -28.27
C ARG A 52 14.35 -20.91 -28.37
N LYS A 53 14.98 -20.30 -27.36
CA LYS A 53 16.43 -20.16 -27.29
C LYS A 53 17.15 -21.49 -27.13
N ASP A 54 16.66 -22.35 -26.23
CA ASP A 54 17.35 -23.60 -25.90
C ASP A 54 17.18 -24.69 -26.96
N ILE A 55 16.03 -24.70 -27.66
CA ILE A 55 15.65 -25.79 -28.58
C ILE A 55 15.53 -25.31 -30.03
N GLY A 56 15.53 -24.01 -30.30
CA GLY A 56 15.32 -23.46 -31.63
C GLY A 56 13.90 -23.66 -32.20
N TRP A 57 12.95 -24.12 -31.38
CA TRP A 57 11.59 -24.40 -31.85
C TRP A 57 10.76 -23.11 -31.95
N ILE A 58 10.30 -22.79 -33.16
CA ILE A 58 9.52 -21.60 -33.44
C ILE A 58 8.03 -21.86 -33.16
N PHE A 59 7.47 -21.20 -32.18
CA PHE A 59 6.04 -21.18 -31.82
C PHE A 59 5.60 -19.82 -31.26
N SER A 60 4.32 -19.56 -31.25
CA SER A 60 3.76 -18.27 -30.78
C SER A 60 3.65 -18.22 -29.25
N ASP A 61 3.79 -17.02 -28.67
CA ASP A 61 3.51 -16.78 -27.25
C ASP A 61 2.10 -17.19 -26.85
N ASN A 62 1.13 -17.05 -27.78
CA ASN A 62 -0.25 -17.44 -27.58
C ASN A 62 -0.41 -18.94 -27.38
N LEU A 63 0.37 -19.75 -28.09
CA LEU A 63 0.36 -21.20 -27.91
C LEU A 63 0.89 -21.58 -26.51
N CYS A 64 2.01 -20.96 -26.08
CA CYS A 64 2.55 -21.13 -24.74
C CYS A 64 1.53 -20.72 -23.66
N HIS A 65 0.87 -19.57 -23.84
CA HIS A 65 -0.19 -19.11 -22.92
C HIS A 65 -1.36 -20.10 -22.80
N LYS A 66 -1.84 -20.65 -23.93
CA LYS A 66 -2.88 -21.67 -23.95
C LYS A 66 -2.46 -22.94 -23.20
N CYS A 67 -1.22 -23.40 -23.40
CA CYS A 67 -0.67 -24.54 -22.67
C CYS A 67 -0.56 -24.24 -21.15
N CYS A 68 -0.03 -23.08 -20.77
CA CYS A 68 0.03 -22.66 -19.36
C CYS A 68 -1.37 -22.63 -18.71
N LYS A 69 -2.40 -22.14 -19.44
CA LYS A 69 -3.78 -22.10 -18.95
C LYS A 69 -4.34 -23.51 -18.70
N LEU A 70 -4.10 -24.44 -19.64
CA LEU A 70 -4.51 -25.85 -19.50
C LEU A 70 -3.84 -26.53 -18.31
N LEU A 71 -2.56 -26.25 -18.09
CA LEU A 71 -1.76 -26.77 -16.98
C LEU A 71 -2.04 -26.04 -15.64
N LYS A 72 -2.88 -25.02 -15.63
CA LYS A 72 -3.11 -24.12 -14.48
C LYS A 72 -1.81 -23.49 -13.95
N ILE A 73 -0.81 -23.34 -14.79
CA ILE A 73 0.47 -22.70 -14.47
C ILE A 73 0.35 -21.19 -14.59
N ARG A 74 0.76 -20.47 -13.54
CA ARG A 74 0.85 -19.01 -13.49
C ARG A 74 2.12 -18.59 -12.77
N SER A 75 2.70 -17.47 -13.19
CA SER A 75 3.81 -16.85 -12.48
C SER A 75 3.43 -16.59 -11.01
N LYS A 76 4.33 -16.94 -10.09
CA LYS A 76 4.25 -16.61 -8.66
C LYS A 76 4.92 -15.28 -8.32
N ALA A 77 5.39 -14.53 -9.31
CA ALA A 77 5.92 -13.18 -9.11
C ALA A 77 4.86 -12.28 -8.46
N ARG A 78 5.33 -11.35 -7.63
CA ARG A 78 4.47 -10.34 -6.99
C ARG A 78 3.71 -9.58 -8.08
N LYS A 79 2.40 -9.57 -7.99
CA LYS A 79 1.57 -8.77 -8.91
C LYS A 79 1.76 -7.29 -8.57
N PRO A 80 1.86 -6.40 -9.57
CA PRO A 80 1.77 -4.98 -9.30
C PRO A 80 0.45 -4.70 -8.58
N PRO A 81 0.41 -3.67 -7.72
CA PRO A 81 -0.83 -3.26 -7.08
C PRO A 81 -1.91 -3.01 -8.14
N LYS A 82 -3.14 -3.38 -7.83
CA LYS A 82 -4.27 -3.07 -8.72
C LYS A 82 -4.33 -1.55 -8.90
N LYS A 83 -4.52 -1.10 -10.14
CA LYS A 83 -4.85 0.31 -10.38
C LYS A 83 -6.07 0.68 -9.53
N ALA A 84 -6.05 1.88 -8.92
CA ALA A 84 -7.22 2.40 -8.23
C ALA A 84 -8.44 2.32 -9.15
N GLY A 85 -9.58 1.89 -8.62
CA GLY A 85 -10.84 1.87 -9.37
C GLY A 85 -11.26 3.29 -9.78
N GLU A 86 -12.26 3.41 -10.63
CA GLU A 86 -12.81 4.68 -11.14
C GLU A 86 -13.33 5.63 -10.03
N GLU A 87 -13.59 5.11 -8.84
CA GLU A 87 -14.04 5.88 -7.66
C GLU A 87 -12.92 6.63 -6.92
N SER A 88 -11.71 6.63 -7.43
CA SER A 88 -10.55 7.29 -6.79
C SER A 88 -10.60 8.80 -7.00
N ILE A 89 -10.97 9.53 -5.95
CA ILE A 89 -10.95 11.00 -5.95
C ILE A 89 -9.51 11.47 -5.75
N LYS A 90 -9.01 12.27 -6.69
CA LYS A 90 -7.71 12.90 -6.60
C LYS A 90 -7.87 14.37 -6.23
N TYR A 91 -7.11 14.80 -5.23
CA TYR A 91 -7.06 16.19 -4.82
C TYR A 91 -5.74 16.83 -5.29
N PRO A 92 -5.75 18.13 -5.69
CA PRO A 92 -4.52 18.80 -6.06
C PRO A 92 -3.60 18.95 -4.85
N ASN A 93 -2.29 19.06 -5.10
CA ASN A 93 -1.35 19.49 -4.06
C ASN A 93 -1.53 21.00 -3.85
N ILE A 94 -2.18 21.40 -2.76
CA ILE A 94 -2.40 22.81 -2.42
C ILE A 94 -1.34 23.36 -1.45
N VAL A 95 -0.55 22.47 -0.84
CA VAL A 95 0.52 22.87 0.09
C VAL A 95 1.76 23.34 -0.67
N TRP A 96 2.09 22.71 -1.82
CA TRP A 96 3.21 23.08 -2.70
C TRP A 96 4.52 23.39 -1.94
N ASN A 97 4.89 22.52 -0.98
CA ASN A 97 6.06 22.71 -0.11
C ASN A 97 6.05 23.98 0.76
N ASN A 98 4.93 24.67 0.87
CA ASN A 98 4.76 25.76 1.82
C ASN A 98 4.23 25.20 3.16
N TRP A 99 5.15 24.80 4.01
CA TRP A 99 4.87 24.18 5.31
C TRP A 99 4.80 25.19 6.46
N LYS A 100 4.73 26.50 6.14
CA LYS A 100 4.57 27.55 7.17
C LYS A 100 3.16 27.52 7.72
N THR A 101 3.06 27.45 9.03
CA THR A 101 1.79 27.45 9.77
C THR A 101 1.85 28.50 10.89
N SER A 102 0.73 29.10 11.19
CA SER A 102 0.58 30.14 12.24
C SER A 102 -0.06 29.61 13.51
N ARG A 103 -0.75 28.47 13.43
CA ARG A 103 -1.52 27.87 14.53
C ARG A 103 -1.59 26.35 14.41
N PRO A 104 -1.92 25.65 15.51
CA PRO A 104 -2.27 24.25 15.45
C PRO A 104 -3.47 23.95 14.53
N PHE A 105 -3.52 22.74 13.99
CA PHE A 105 -4.58 22.27 13.07
C PHE A 105 -4.72 23.09 11.78
N GLU A 106 -3.71 23.81 11.36
CA GLU A 106 -3.70 24.48 10.05
C GLU A 106 -3.35 23.52 8.93
N ILE A 107 -2.23 22.80 9.07
CA ILE A 107 -1.81 21.72 8.15
C ILE A 107 -1.53 20.48 8.97
N ILE A 108 -2.21 19.39 8.64
CA ILE A 108 -1.98 18.06 9.20
C ILE A 108 -1.46 17.16 8.09
N VAL A 109 -0.33 16.52 8.32
CA VAL A 109 0.21 15.49 7.43
C VAL A 109 -0.16 14.11 7.93
N THR A 110 -0.42 13.17 7.01
CA THR A 110 -0.78 11.80 7.36
C THR A 110 -0.10 10.81 6.44
N ASP A 111 0.35 9.71 7.03
CA ASP A 111 0.94 8.58 6.33
C ASP A 111 0.81 7.31 7.18
N THR A 112 1.08 6.17 6.56
CA THR A 112 1.05 4.87 7.21
C THR A 112 2.45 4.27 7.27
N THR A 113 2.92 4.01 8.46
CA THR A 113 4.15 3.25 8.65
C THR A 113 3.86 1.79 9.01
N ILE A 114 4.61 0.87 8.40
CA ILE A 114 4.50 -0.57 8.66
C ILE A 114 5.74 -1.00 9.46
N PHE A 115 5.50 -1.72 10.54
CA PHE A 115 6.55 -2.36 11.31
C PHE A 115 6.20 -3.81 11.66
N HIS A 116 7.21 -4.56 12.12
CA HIS A 116 7.05 -5.96 12.47
C HIS A 116 7.40 -6.15 13.95
N ASN A 117 6.58 -6.95 14.63
CA ASN A 117 6.87 -7.48 15.94
C ASN A 117 6.72 -8.99 15.87
N LYS A 118 7.80 -9.73 16.19
CA LYS A 118 7.84 -11.19 16.02
C LYS A 118 7.39 -11.57 14.59
N ASN A 119 6.37 -12.40 14.45
CA ASN A 119 5.84 -12.86 13.15
C ASN A 119 4.61 -12.07 12.67
N LYS A 120 4.31 -10.92 13.27
CA LYS A 120 3.16 -10.08 12.90
C LYS A 120 3.60 -8.75 12.33
N ALA A 121 2.88 -8.28 11.33
CA ALA A 121 3.01 -6.94 10.80
C ALA A 121 1.89 -6.04 11.35
N TYR A 122 2.21 -4.78 11.59
CA TYR A 122 1.30 -3.77 12.10
C TYR A 122 1.31 -2.54 11.22
N ASP A 123 0.14 -1.97 10.96
CA ASP A 123 -0.04 -0.69 10.27
C ASP A 123 -0.33 0.40 11.30
N LEU A 124 0.58 1.36 11.43
CA LEU A 124 0.40 2.55 12.25
C LEU A 124 0.10 3.74 11.36
N ASN A 125 -1.11 4.25 11.45
CA ASN A 125 -1.52 5.48 10.78
C ASN A 125 -1.31 6.66 11.72
N LEU A 126 -0.54 7.66 11.27
CA LEU A 126 -0.24 8.86 12.04
C LEU A 126 -0.85 10.09 11.39
N TYR A 127 -1.32 11.01 12.23
CA TYR A 127 -1.67 12.37 11.88
C TYR A 127 -0.80 13.32 12.69
N ILE A 128 0.06 14.07 12.01
CA ILE A 128 1.05 14.95 12.63
C ILE A 128 0.71 16.41 12.28
N ASP A 129 0.65 17.24 13.29
CA ASP A 129 0.45 18.67 13.13
C ASP A 129 1.77 19.34 12.70
N VAL A 130 1.78 20.01 11.56
CA VAL A 130 2.96 20.68 11.03
C VAL A 130 3.41 21.85 11.90
N PHE A 131 2.49 22.46 12.65
CA PHE A 131 2.80 23.60 13.52
C PHE A 131 3.83 23.29 14.60
N ASN A 132 3.71 22.13 15.22
CA ASN A 132 4.56 21.74 16.35
C ASN A 132 5.04 20.28 16.29
N ASN A 133 4.86 19.60 15.17
CA ASN A 133 5.18 18.18 14.98
C ASN A 133 4.47 17.22 15.97
N GLU A 134 3.37 17.64 16.58
CA GLU A 134 2.61 16.83 17.53
C GLU A 134 1.86 15.70 16.80
N ILE A 135 1.95 14.47 17.28
CA ILE A 135 1.08 13.38 16.86
C ILE A 135 -0.31 13.61 17.48
N VAL A 136 -1.20 14.22 16.71
CA VAL A 136 -2.53 14.64 17.18
C VAL A 136 -3.56 13.52 17.13
N ALA A 137 -3.33 12.50 16.30
CA ALA A 137 -4.14 11.30 16.22
C ALA A 137 -3.36 10.14 15.61
N TYR A 138 -3.76 8.95 15.99
CA TYR A 138 -3.23 7.72 15.39
C TYR A 138 -4.24 6.58 15.52
N ASP A 139 -3.99 5.51 14.78
CA ASP A 139 -4.59 4.20 15.00
C ASP A 139 -3.61 3.11 14.61
N LEU A 140 -3.63 2.03 15.37
CA LEU A 140 -2.77 0.86 15.18
C LEU A 140 -3.62 -0.37 14.90
N ALA A 141 -3.27 -1.13 13.88
CA ALA A 141 -3.95 -2.38 13.54
C ALA A 141 -3.01 -3.45 13.02
N ASP A 142 -3.40 -4.70 13.18
CA ASP A 142 -2.71 -5.84 12.57
C ASP A 142 -2.79 -5.76 11.04
N SER A 143 -1.64 -5.87 10.37
CA SER A 143 -1.54 -5.84 8.90
C SER A 143 -1.61 -7.26 8.32
N LYS A 144 -2.75 -7.95 8.50
CA LYS A 144 -2.88 -9.36 8.05
C LYS A 144 -3.00 -9.53 6.54
N HIS A 145 -3.51 -8.54 5.81
CA HIS A 145 -3.85 -8.63 4.38
C HIS A 145 -3.58 -7.36 3.56
N GLY A 146 -2.62 -6.53 3.96
CA GLY A 146 -2.37 -5.21 3.37
C GLY A 146 -3.09 -4.10 4.14
N ALA A 147 -2.99 -2.86 3.65
CA ALA A 147 -3.56 -1.69 4.32
C ALA A 147 -5.05 -1.89 4.64
N ASN A 148 -5.40 -1.78 5.92
CA ASN A 148 -6.76 -1.95 6.38
C ASN A 148 -7.54 -0.63 6.31
N PRO A 149 -8.56 -0.50 5.43
CA PRO A 149 -9.32 0.74 5.31
C PRO A 149 -9.94 1.21 6.62
N SER A 150 -10.37 0.27 7.47
CA SER A 150 -10.99 0.59 8.77
C SER A 150 -10.02 1.28 9.73
N ASN A 151 -8.73 0.95 9.68
CA ASN A 151 -7.68 1.58 10.46
C ASN A 151 -7.57 3.07 10.11
N HIS A 152 -7.48 3.41 8.83
CA HIS A 152 -7.40 4.79 8.37
C HIS A 152 -8.64 5.62 8.77
N ILE A 153 -9.82 5.02 8.70
CA ILE A 153 -11.06 5.69 9.11
C ILE A 153 -11.11 5.91 10.62
N ARG A 154 -10.62 4.96 11.43
CA ARG A 154 -10.53 5.14 12.89
C ARG A 154 -9.53 6.24 13.24
N ALA A 155 -8.36 6.25 12.62
CA ALA A 155 -7.35 7.29 12.82
C ALA A 155 -7.91 8.68 12.44
N LEU A 156 -8.61 8.80 11.29
CA LEU A 156 -9.30 10.05 10.91
C LEU A 156 -10.35 10.47 11.94
N LYS A 157 -11.19 9.56 12.42
CA LYS A 157 -12.18 9.87 13.46
C LYS A 157 -11.51 10.34 14.75
N ASN A 158 -10.35 9.80 15.13
CA ASN A 158 -9.58 10.26 16.27
C ASN A 158 -9.07 11.70 16.05
N LEU A 159 -8.58 12.02 14.84
CA LEU A 159 -8.21 13.40 14.48
C LEU A 159 -9.38 14.37 14.62
N LEU A 160 -10.56 14.00 14.08
CA LEU A 160 -11.75 14.85 14.14
C LEU A 160 -12.20 15.10 15.60
N LYS A 161 -12.14 14.07 16.46
CA LYS A 161 -12.38 14.22 17.90
C LYS A 161 -11.37 15.16 18.56
N ALA A 162 -10.08 15.04 18.23
CA ALA A 162 -9.05 15.94 18.75
C ALA A 162 -9.27 17.38 18.30
N LYS A 163 -9.66 17.60 17.04
CA LYS A 163 -10.00 18.91 16.48
C LYS A 163 -11.15 19.58 17.24
N ILE A 164 -12.21 18.83 17.55
CA ILE A 164 -13.34 19.32 18.35
C ILE A 164 -12.90 19.65 19.78
N LYS A 165 -12.21 18.71 20.43
CA LYS A 165 -11.78 18.86 21.84
C LYS A 165 -10.91 20.10 22.05
N ARG A 166 -10.10 20.47 21.06
CA ARG A 166 -9.22 21.65 21.10
C ARG A 166 -9.84 22.92 20.52
N VAL A 167 -11.15 22.93 20.27
CA VAL A 167 -11.91 24.10 19.79
C VAL A 167 -11.51 24.59 18.39
N TYR A 168 -10.97 23.70 17.56
CA TYR A 168 -10.60 24.01 16.16
C TYR A 168 -11.65 23.53 15.14
N LYS A 169 -12.85 23.11 15.58
CA LYS A 169 -13.85 22.48 14.70
C LYS A 169 -14.16 23.33 13.47
N ASP A 170 -14.39 24.60 13.65
CA ASP A 170 -14.85 25.52 12.59
C ASP A 170 -13.72 26.15 11.78
N LEU A 171 -12.47 25.99 12.22
CA LEU A 171 -11.31 26.47 11.48
C LEU A 171 -10.95 25.52 10.33
N GLU A 172 -10.58 26.09 9.19
CA GLU A 172 -10.11 25.30 8.05
C GLU A 172 -8.84 24.53 8.43
N THR A 173 -8.81 23.25 8.13
CA THR A 173 -7.65 22.37 8.31
C THR A 173 -7.31 21.68 6.99
N ILE A 174 -6.09 21.78 6.53
CA ILE A 174 -5.60 21.04 5.38
C ILE A 174 -5.11 19.69 5.86
N ILE A 175 -5.64 18.59 5.30
CA ILE A 175 -5.08 17.26 5.47
C ILE A 175 -4.30 16.90 4.21
N HIS A 176 -2.98 16.80 4.33
CA HIS A 176 -2.08 16.41 3.26
C HIS A 176 -1.67 14.94 3.38
N SER A 177 -1.83 14.18 2.31
CA SER A 177 -1.53 12.74 2.25
C SER A 177 -0.89 12.38 0.91
N ASP A 178 -0.40 11.16 0.76
CA ASP A 178 -0.11 10.58 -0.54
C ASP A 178 -1.40 10.29 -1.35
N GLN A 179 -1.23 9.79 -2.59
CA GLN A 179 -2.34 9.36 -3.45
C GLN A 179 -2.80 7.92 -3.17
N GLY A 180 -2.63 7.42 -1.95
CA GLY A 180 -3.07 6.08 -1.55
C GLY A 180 -4.56 5.86 -1.80
N VAL A 181 -4.92 4.64 -2.20
CA VAL A 181 -6.31 4.25 -2.55
C VAL A 181 -7.30 4.59 -1.43
N ILE A 182 -6.88 4.48 -0.18
CA ILE A 182 -7.75 4.73 0.97
C ILE A 182 -8.03 6.21 1.12
N TYR A 183 -7.01 7.06 1.00
CA TYR A 183 -7.18 8.51 1.05
C TYR A 183 -7.99 9.04 -0.14
N SER A 184 -8.01 8.32 -1.26
CA SER A 184 -8.80 8.66 -2.45
C SER A 184 -10.22 8.10 -2.42
N SER A 185 -10.65 7.43 -1.33
CA SER A 185 -11.95 6.77 -1.26
C SER A 185 -13.08 7.73 -0.84
N MET A 186 -14.29 7.46 -1.36
CA MET A 186 -15.51 8.18 -0.95
C MET A 186 -15.80 8.06 0.55
N VAL A 187 -15.50 6.90 1.15
CA VAL A 187 -15.69 6.68 2.60
C VAL A 187 -14.83 7.63 3.40
N PHE A 188 -13.56 7.82 3.01
CA PHE A 188 -12.66 8.77 3.65
C PHE A 188 -13.18 10.21 3.53
N THR A 189 -13.60 10.61 2.32
CA THR A 189 -14.15 11.94 2.04
C THR A 189 -15.42 12.19 2.84
N ASN A 190 -16.37 11.27 2.86
CA ASN A 190 -17.62 11.38 3.59
C ASN A 190 -17.42 11.43 5.11
N THR A 191 -16.35 10.86 5.64
CA THR A 191 -16.08 10.85 7.09
C THR A 191 -15.76 12.24 7.63
N HIS A 192 -15.19 13.14 6.83
CA HIS A 192 -14.76 14.48 7.29
C HIS A 192 -15.55 15.65 6.69
N LYS A 193 -16.57 15.41 5.87
CA LYS A 193 -17.31 16.45 5.12
C LYS A 193 -17.87 17.60 5.98
N ASP A 194 -18.20 17.31 7.25
CA ASP A 194 -18.84 18.27 8.17
C ASP A 194 -17.83 18.98 9.11
N TYR A 195 -16.50 18.89 8.82
CA TYR A 195 -15.45 19.32 9.76
C TYR A 195 -14.53 20.42 9.22
N ASN A 196 -14.92 21.13 8.18
CA ASN A 196 -14.09 22.15 7.52
C ASN A 196 -12.67 21.65 7.22
N ILE A 197 -12.61 20.51 6.50
CA ILE A 197 -11.39 19.86 6.07
C ILE A 197 -11.18 20.10 4.58
N LYS A 198 -10.01 20.60 4.22
CA LYS A 198 -9.54 20.72 2.84
C LYS A 198 -8.50 19.63 2.55
N ARG A 199 -8.67 18.93 1.45
CA ARG A 199 -7.76 17.82 1.10
C ARG A 199 -6.65 18.30 0.17
N SER A 200 -5.45 17.83 0.46
CA SER A 200 -4.26 18.01 -0.37
C SER A 200 -3.57 16.67 -0.57
N MET A 201 -3.07 16.40 -1.76
CA MET A 201 -2.34 15.16 -2.05
C MET A 201 -1.02 15.44 -2.73
N SER A 202 0.02 14.71 -2.34
CA SER A 202 1.30 14.66 -3.06
C SER A 202 1.10 14.21 -4.50
N ARG A 203 1.95 14.63 -5.41
CA ARG A 203 1.96 14.09 -6.76
C ARG A 203 2.42 12.63 -6.75
N ALA A 204 1.89 11.84 -7.66
CA ALA A 204 2.25 10.43 -7.76
C ALA A 204 3.75 10.26 -8.02
N GLY A 205 4.42 9.46 -7.19
CA GLY A 205 5.84 9.16 -7.33
C GLY A 205 6.79 10.32 -6.98
N THR A 206 6.30 11.33 -6.23
CA THR A 206 7.10 12.49 -5.80
C THR A 206 7.19 12.52 -4.27
N PRO A 207 8.15 11.79 -3.66
CA PRO A 207 8.34 11.78 -2.20
C PRO A 207 8.59 13.18 -1.63
N THR A 208 9.28 14.02 -2.36
CA THR A 208 9.58 15.41 -1.96
C THR A 208 8.36 16.28 -1.73
N ASP A 209 7.16 15.83 -2.09
CA ASP A 209 5.91 16.56 -1.84
C ASP A 209 5.38 16.36 -0.41
N ASN A 210 5.95 15.42 0.39
CA ASN A 210 5.60 15.22 1.80
C ASN A 210 6.82 14.92 2.68
N PRO A 211 7.84 15.79 2.66
CA PRO A 211 9.13 15.52 3.32
C PRO A 211 9.03 15.49 4.85
N ILE A 212 8.05 16.20 5.43
CA ILE A 212 7.90 16.29 6.89
C ILE A 212 7.54 14.93 7.46
N ILE A 213 6.49 14.28 6.95
CA ILE A 213 6.06 13.01 7.51
C ILE A 213 7.02 11.87 7.17
N GLU A 214 7.66 11.91 6.00
CA GLU A 214 8.67 10.91 5.64
C GLU A 214 9.87 10.94 6.61
N SER A 215 10.38 12.14 6.89
CA SER A 215 11.45 12.33 7.87
C SER A 215 11.02 11.89 9.27
N LEU A 216 9.86 12.33 9.74
CA LEU A 216 9.37 12.01 11.08
C LEU A 216 9.04 10.51 11.23
N ASN A 217 8.42 9.87 10.23
CA ASN A 217 8.14 8.44 10.26
C ASN A 217 9.41 7.59 10.35
N GLY A 218 10.50 8.01 9.71
CA GLY A 218 11.80 7.37 9.83
C GLY A 218 12.27 7.36 11.29
N TRP A 219 12.35 8.55 11.91
CA TRP A 219 12.74 8.70 13.32
C TRP A 219 11.79 7.98 14.29
N ILE A 220 10.50 8.18 14.14
CA ILE A 220 9.47 7.54 14.97
C ILE A 220 9.63 6.02 14.96
N LYS A 221 9.84 5.43 13.79
CA LYS A 221 10.02 3.99 13.64
C LYS A 221 11.32 3.49 14.30
N GLU A 222 12.42 4.21 14.10
CA GLU A 222 13.70 3.84 14.70
C GLU A 222 13.66 3.94 16.22
N GLU A 223 13.16 5.03 16.79
CA GLU A 223 13.02 5.23 18.23
C GLU A 223 12.11 4.16 18.87
N MET A 224 10.97 3.86 18.24
CA MET A 224 10.11 2.77 18.74
C MET A 224 10.81 1.42 18.76
N ILE A 225 11.62 1.11 17.74
CA ILE A 225 12.30 -0.18 17.64
C ILE A 225 13.48 -0.26 18.64
N ILE A 226 14.30 0.81 18.72
CA ILE A 226 15.55 0.82 19.47
C ILE A 226 15.29 1.15 20.93
N ASP A 227 14.62 2.26 21.23
CA ASP A 227 14.49 2.80 22.57
C ASP A 227 13.32 2.16 23.34
N PHE A 228 12.24 1.80 22.62
CA PHE A 228 11.06 1.17 23.21
C PHE A 228 10.96 -0.34 22.97
N ASN A 229 12.00 -0.94 22.37
CA ASN A 229 12.07 -2.39 22.10
C ASN A 229 10.82 -2.96 21.39
N LEU A 230 10.22 -2.18 20.48
CA LEU A 230 8.96 -2.50 19.79
C LEU A 230 8.99 -3.89 19.13
N SER A 231 10.13 -4.32 18.61
CA SER A 231 10.26 -5.62 17.92
C SER A 231 10.17 -6.83 18.87
N LYS A 232 10.35 -6.63 20.19
CA LYS A 232 10.42 -7.70 21.18
C LYS A 232 9.30 -7.66 22.23
N THR A 233 8.54 -6.56 22.29
CA THR A 233 7.46 -6.38 23.27
C THR A 233 6.36 -7.44 23.11
N ASP A 234 5.71 -7.80 24.20
CA ASP A 234 4.53 -8.66 24.21
C ASP A 234 3.24 -7.87 23.96
N ASP A 235 3.20 -6.58 24.32
CA ASP A 235 2.07 -5.68 24.11
C ASP A 235 2.45 -4.50 23.23
N VAL A 236 2.27 -4.68 21.92
CA VAL A 236 2.57 -3.69 20.90
C VAL A 236 1.70 -2.43 21.06
N HIS A 237 0.43 -2.58 21.42
CA HIS A 237 -0.48 -1.45 21.58
C HIS A 237 -0.07 -0.56 22.74
N LYS A 238 0.30 -1.16 23.87
CA LYS A 238 0.80 -0.45 25.03
C LYS A 238 2.10 0.30 24.72
N THR A 239 3.06 -0.40 24.10
CA THR A 239 4.36 0.19 23.74
C THR A 239 4.21 1.38 22.79
N VAL A 240 3.37 1.26 21.76
CA VAL A 240 3.10 2.38 20.84
C VAL A 240 2.44 3.55 21.55
N LYS A 241 1.49 3.30 22.44
CA LYS A 241 0.85 4.35 23.25
C LYS A 241 1.84 5.07 24.17
N GLU A 242 2.72 4.33 24.84
CA GLU A 242 3.78 4.89 25.68
C GLU A 242 4.76 5.73 24.87
N TYR A 243 5.18 5.23 23.70
CA TYR A 243 6.03 5.98 22.81
C TYR A 243 5.37 7.29 22.34
N ILE A 244 4.12 7.28 21.91
CA ILE A 244 3.42 8.50 21.45
C ILE A 244 3.27 9.50 22.60
N ASN A 245 3.05 9.04 23.82
CA ASN A 245 3.04 9.90 24.99
C ASN A 245 4.40 10.55 25.22
N TYR A 246 5.47 9.76 25.20
CA TYR A 246 6.85 10.25 25.30
C TYR A 246 7.16 11.25 24.17
N TYR A 247 6.84 10.90 22.92
CA TYR A 247 7.07 11.75 21.76
C TYR A 247 6.43 13.13 21.91
N ASN A 248 5.17 13.18 22.34
CA ASN A 248 4.42 14.42 22.44
C ASN A 248 4.82 15.27 23.65
N ASN A 249 5.16 14.66 24.79
CA ASN A 249 5.31 15.38 26.05
C ASN A 249 6.75 15.52 26.55
N GLU A 250 7.66 14.64 26.09
CA GLU A 250 9.01 14.56 26.67
C GLU A 250 10.12 14.70 25.61
N ARG A 251 9.90 14.17 24.39
CA ARG A 251 10.89 14.17 23.33
C ARG A 251 11.20 15.59 22.86
N LEU A 252 12.45 16.01 23.05
CA LEU A 252 12.90 17.34 22.64
C LEU A 252 13.25 17.34 21.14
N ALA A 253 12.79 18.37 20.42
CA ALA A 253 13.06 18.56 19.00
C ALA A 253 13.86 19.86 18.76
N TYR A 254 14.94 19.77 17.99
CA TYR A 254 15.75 20.93 17.63
C TYR A 254 14.92 22.01 16.91
N SER A 255 14.06 21.61 15.99
CA SER A 255 13.15 22.50 15.25
C SER A 255 12.16 23.25 16.14
N LEU A 256 11.90 22.74 17.34
CA LEU A 256 11.04 23.34 18.35
C LEU A 256 11.83 24.03 19.48
N LYS A 257 13.06 24.42 19.21
CA LYS A 257 13.97 25.05 20.20
C LYS A 257 14.20 24.17 21.43
N TYR A 258 14.42 22.88 21.21
CA TYR A 258 14.58 21.87 22.26
C TYR A 258 13.40 21.80 23.24
N LYS A 259 12.18 21.88 22.72
CA LYS A 259 10.94 21.65 23.45
C LYS A 259 10.24 20.40 22.90
N SER A 260 9.40 19.81 23.74
CA SER A 260 8.48 18.78 23.24
C SER A 260 7.35 19.42 22.42
N PRO A 261 6.69 18.67 21.51
CA PRO A 261 5.56 19.16 20.75
C PRO A 261 4.49 19.88 21.60
N VAL A 262 4.08 19.28 22.70
CA VAL A 262 3.06 19.84 23.60
C VAL A 262 3.59 21.08 24.33
N GLN A 263 4.83 21.04 24.82
CA GLN A 263 5.47 22.20 25.46
C GLN A 263 5.51 23.41 24.53
N TYR A 264 5.97 23.21 23.28
CA TYR A 264 6.04 24.27 22.29
C TYR A 264 4.68 24.92 22.04
N ARG A 265 3.62 24.11 21.90
CA ARG A 265 2.27 24.59 21.70
C ARG A 265 1.72 25.36 22.89
N THR A 266 1.90 24.85 24.12
CA THR A 266 1.34 25.45 25.33
C THR A 266 2.02 26.77 25.70
N GLU A 267 3.32 26.89 25.48
CA GLU A 267 4.04 28.15 25.67
C GLU A 267 3.59 29.28 24.73
N LEU A 268 3.10 28.91 23.55
CA LEU A 268 2.49 29.85 22.61
C LEU A 268 1.00 30.09 22.90
N SER A 269 0.51 29.67 24.08
CA SER A 269 -0.88 29.84 24.55
C SER A 269 -1.93 29.12 23.69
N PHE A 270 -1.57 28.13 22.90
CA PHE A 270 -2.52 27.29 22.20
C PHE A 270 -2.95 26.09 23.07
N LYS A 271 -4.24 25.74 22.99
CA LYS A 271 -4.85 24.62 23.73
C LYS A 271 -4.60 23.26 23.07
#